data_4a5f5e2ebef2c23e28e5cb483fe8959d
#
_entry.id   4a5f5e2ebef2c23e28e5cb483fe8959d
#
_cell.length_a   1.000
_cell.length_b   1.000
_cell.length_c   1.000
_cell.angle_alpha   90.00
_cell.angle_beta   90.00
_cell.angle_gamma   90.00
#
_symmetry.space_group_name_H-M   'P 1'
#
loop_
_entity.id
_entity.type
_entity.pdbx_description
1 polymer ?
#
loop_
_entity_poly.entity_id
_entity_poly.type
_entity_poly.pdbx_seq_one_letter_code
_entity_poly.pdbx_strand_id
1 'polypeptide(L)'
;YTFNAQPPDIGNTEMIARFASEEIKATYLQPLLEGKIRSCFSMTEPELAGSNPTRLATTAVKEGNEYIINGHKWFTSSADGAAFAVVMAVTNANAAPHERASMFIVPTDTPGFELVRNIPVFGEAGEGWASHAEIRYTNCRIPINNIIGSEGSGFKQAQERLGPGRIHHCMRWVGIAEKAFDLMCQRAATREIKEGEMLGHQQFIQGFIAESRVEIDASRLLV
;
A
#
# COMPACT_ATOMS: atom_id res chain seq x y z
N TYR A 1 11.37 0.76 10.95
CA TYR A 1 10.56 1.32 12.04
C TYR A 1 11.02 2.71 12.50
N THR A 2 12.23 3.13 12.11
CA THR A 2 12.83 4.39 12.59
C THR A 2 12.05 5.63 12.15
N PHE A 3 11.32 5.59 11.03
CA PHE A 3 10.72 6.76 10.42
C PHE A 3 9.20 6.65 10.20
N ASN A 4 8.54 5.64 10.74
CA ASN A 4 7.11 5.38 10.51
C ASN A 4 6.70 5.49 9.02
N ALA A 5 7.59 5.09 8.13
CA ALA A 5 7.46 5.24 6.68
C ALA A 5 7.13 3.90 6.01
N GLN A 6 6.13 3.19 6.54
CA GLN A 6 5.70 1.91 5.99
C GLN A 6 4.40 2.02 5.21
N PRO A 7 4.22 1.25 4.15
CA PRO A 7 2.89 1.06 3.56
C PRO A 7 1.93 0.42 4.58
N PRO A 8 0.65 0.82 4.59
CA PRO A 8 0.02 1.81 3.71
C PRO A 8 0.21 3.27 4.14
N ASP A 9 0.71 3.54 5.35
CA ASP A 9 0.78 4.87 5.95
C ASP A 9 1.52 5.89 5.08
N ILE A 10 2.69 5.53 4.52
CA ILE A 10 3.47 6.46 3.69
C ILE A 10 2.65 6.97 2.48
N GLY A 11 1.98 6.08 1.76
CA GLY A 11 1.19 6.48 0.60
C GLY A 11 -0.07 7.27 0.98
N ASN A 12 -0.68 6.95 2.13
CA ASN A 12 -1.81 7.70 2.66
C ASN A 12 -1.37 9.09 3.13
N THR A 13 -0.22 9.19 3.79
CA THR A 13 0.40 10.45 4.20
C THR A 13 0.63 11.38 3.01
N GLU A 14 1.28 10.89 1.95
CA GLU A 14 1.55 11.67 0.73
C GLU A 14 0.25 12.16 0.07
N MET A 15 -0.75 11.29 -0.02
CA MET A 15 -2.03 11.62 -0.63
C MET A 15 -2.82 12.65 0.20
N ILE A 16 -2.90 12.48 1.53
CA ILE A 16 -3.57 13.42 2.43
C ILE A 16 -2.86 14.77 2.40
N ALA A 17 -1.53 14.79 2.49
CA ALA A 17 -0.73 16.02 2.44
C ALA A 17 -0.99 16.83 1.17
N ARG A 18 -1.16 16.14 0.03
CA ARG A 18 -1.30 16.77 -1.27
C ARG A 18 -2.72 17.20 -1.61
N PHE A 19 -3.74 16.41 -1.24
CA PHE A 19 -5.10 16.58 -1.76
C PHE A 19 -6.14 16.90 -0.70
N ALA A 20 -5.88 16.64 0.57
CA ALA A 20 -6.88 16.82 1.62
C ALA A 20 -7.03 18.27 2.06
N SER A 21 -8.19 18.58 2.64
CA SER A 21 -8.44 19.87 3.31
C SER A 21 -7.55 20.05 4.54
N GLU A 22 -7.38 21.29 4.98
CA GLU A 22 -6.59 21.58 6.19
C GLU A 22 -7.20 20.95 7.44
N GLU A 23 -8.53 20.79 7.49
CA GLU A 23 -9.24 20.10 8.57
C GLU A 23 -8.85 18.61 8.62
N ILE A 24 -8.88 17.91 7.49
CA ILE A 24 -8.43 16.52 7.39
C ILE A 24 -6.94 16.39 7.75
N LYS A 25 -6.10 17.32 7.29
CA LYS A 25 -4.67 17.31 7.62
C LYS A 25 -4.43 17.45 9.11
N ALA A 26 -5.12 18.38 9.77
CA ALA A 26 -5.00 18.56 11.21
C ALA A 26 -5.46 17.34 11.99
N THR A 27 -6.55 16.71 11.55
CA THR A 27 -7.18 15.59 12.26
C THR A 27 -6.44 14.28 12.06
N TYR A 28 -5.96 13.99 10.85
CA TYR A 28 -5.43 12.68 10.48
C TYR A 28 -3.95 12.68 10.09
N LEU A 29 -3.48 13.71 9.34
CA LEU A 29 -2.11 13.72 8.85
C LEU A 29 -1.10 13.94 9.98
N GLN A 30 -1.36 14.95 10.84
CA GLN A 30 -0.43 15.27 11.91
C GLN A 30 -0.24 14.11 12.90
N PRO A 31 -1.30 13.47 13.43
CA PRO A 31 -1.13 12.30 14.30
C PRO A 31 -0.52 11.09 13.59
N LEU A 32 -0.76 10.92 12.28
CA LEU A 32 -0.17 9.85 11.48
C LEU A 32 1.34 10.04 11.34
N LEU A 33 1.81 11.26 11.05
CA LEU A 33 3.23 11.62 10.99
C LEU A 33 3.94 11.43 12.33
N GLU A 34 3.26 11.72 13.43
CA GLU A 34 3.76 11.53 14.78
C GLU A 34 3.74 10.06 15.24
N GLY A 35 3.19 9.15 14.43
CA GLY A 35 3.06 7.73 14.76
C GLY A 35 2.06 7.42 15.87
N LYS A 36 1.17 8.38 16.21
CA LYS A 36 0.14 8.22 17.22
C LYS A 36 -1.04 7.37 16.75
N ILE A 37 -1.31 7.40 15.45
CA ILE A 37 -2.34 6.61 14.77
C ILE A 37 -1.75 5.89 13.57
N ARG A 38 -2.50 4.89 13.07
CA ARG A 38 -2.20 4.17 11.85
C ARG A 38 -3.38 4.30 10.90
N SER A 39 -3.13 4.00 9.63
CA SER A 39 -4.15 4.05 8.59
C SER A 39 -4.14 2.77 7.74
N CYS A 40 -5.20 2.58 6.98
CA CYS A 40 -5.24 1.55 5.95
C CYS A 40 -5.74 2.12 4.62
N PHE A 41 -5.55 1.36 3.54
CA PHE A 41 -5.99 1.74 2.20
C PHE A 41 -6.93 0.68 1.63
N SER A 42 -8.19 1.04 1.40
CA SER A 42 -9.30 0.15 1.09
C SER A 42 -9.76 0.40 -0.36
N MET A 43 -9.19 -0.36 -1.31
CA MET A 43 -9.45 -0.17 -2.74
C MET A 43 -9.99 -1.43 -3.41
N THR A 44 -9.29 -2.56 -3.31
CA THR A 44 -9.63 -3.79 -4.02
C THR A 44 -10.86 -4.47 -3.46
N GLU A 45 -11.60 -5.18 -4.30
CA GLU A 45 -12.87 -5.84 -3.99
C GLU A 45 -12.79 -7.33 -4.37
N PRO A 46 -13.36 -8.24 -3.57
CA PRO A 46 -13.26 -9.66 -3.86
C PRO A 46 -14.02 -10.09 -5.12
N GLU A 47 -15.11 -9.40 -5.45
CA GLU A 47 -15.98 -9.73 -6.58
C GLU A 47 -15.48 -9.19 -7.92
N LEU A 48 -14.49 -8.28 -7.91
CA LEU A 48 -13.99 -7.60 -9.11
C LEU A 48 -12.48 -7.73 -9.25
N ALA A 49 -12.01 -7.66 -10.51
CA ALA A 49 -10.57 -7.74 -10.79
C ALA A 49 -9.82 -6.53 -10.19
N GLY A 50 -9.07 -6.74 -9.12
CA GLY A 50 -8.30 -5.70 -8.42
C GLY A 50 -7.21 -5.05 -9.28
N SER A 51 -6.81 -5.68 -10.40
CA SER A 51 -5.90 -5.11 -11.40
C SER A 51 -6.51 -4.00 -12.25
N ASN A 52 -7.84 -3.85 -12.22
CA ASN A 52 -8.55 -2.78 -12.94
C ASN A 52 -9.29 -1.86 -11.97
N PRO A 53 -8.65 -0.79 -11.48
CA PRO A 53 -9.22 0.10 -10.48
C PRO A 53 -10.35 1.00 -11.00
N THR A 54 -10.69 0.91 -12.29
CA THR A 54 -11.87 1.59 -12.85
C THR A 54 -13.17 0.79 -12.65
N ARG A 55 -13.04 -0.48 -12.21
CA ARG A 55 -14.17 -1.36 -11.93
C ARG A 55 -14.29 -1.56 -10.43
N LEU A 56 -15.13 -0.76 -9.81
CA LEU A 56 -15.48 -0.84 -8.39
C LEU A 56 -16.99 -0.97 -8.24
N ALA A 57 -17.44 -1.74 -7.26
CA ALA A 57 -18.83 -1.89 -6.85
C ALA A 57 -19.17 -1.10 -5.57
N THR A 58 -18.16 -0.82 -4.72
CA THR A 58 -18.35 0.03 -3.53
C THR A 58 -18.81 1.40 -3.96
N THR A 59 -19.91 1.86 -3.37
CA THR A 59 -20.53 3.14 -3.68
C THR A 59 -20.42 4.12 -2.52
N ALA A 60 -20.40 5.41 -2.85
CA ALA A 60 -20.55 6.51 -1.90
C ALA A 60 -21.65 7.44 -2.43
N VAL A 61 -22.82 7.40 -1.80
CA VAL A 61 -23.98 8.20 -2.19
C VAL A 61 -24.09 9.41 -1.27
N LYS A 62 -24.19 10.60 -1.88
CA LYS A 62 -24.36 11.85 -1.15
C LYS A 62 -25.80 12.00 -0.66
N GLU A 63 -25.98 12.20 0.62
CA GLU A 63 -27.25 12.43 1.27
C GLU A 63 -27.15 13.60 2.28
N GLY A 64 -27.65 14.77 1.88
CA GLY A 64 -27.50 15.99 2.69
C GLY A 64 -26.04 16.38 2.88
N ASN A 65 -25.58 16.41 4.14
CA ASN A 65 -24.22 16.75 4.52
C ASN A 65 -23.32 15.51 4.77
N GLU A 66 -23.73 14.35 4.28
CA GLU A 66 -23.01 13.09 4.48
C GLU A 66 -22.82 12.34 3.17
N TYR A 67 -21.84 11.44 3.15
CA TYR A 67 -21.77 10.33 2.22
C TYR A 67 -22.13 9.04 2.93
N ILE A 68 -22.91 8.20 2.25
CA ILE A 68 -23.25 6.85 2.71
C ILE A 68 -22.46 5.87 1.87
N ILE A 69 -21.54 5.16 2.51
CA ILE A 69 -20.67 4.18 1.85
C ILE A 69 -21.23 2.78 2.08
N ASN A 70 -21.38 2.05 0.96
CA ASN A 70 -21.76 0.65 0.93
C ASN A 70 -20.83 -0.13 0.02
N GLY A 71 -20.31 -1.27 0.47
CA GLY A 71 -19.45 -2.11 -0.33
C GLY A 71 -18.66 -3.15 0.44
N HIS A 72 -17.83 -3.88 -0.30
CA HIS A 72 -17.03 -4.98 0.21
C HIS A 72 -15.59 -4.84 -0.31
N LYS A 73 -14.66 -4.76 0.59
CA LYS A 73 -13.24 -4.58 0.31
C LYS A 73 -12.41 -5.71 0.91
N TRP A 74 -11.30 -6.03 0.28
CA TRP A 74 -10.38 -7.02 0.82
C TRP A 74 -8.92 -6.63 0.60
N PHE A 75 -8.01 -7.40 1.20
CA PHE A 75 -6.58 -7.09 1.25
C PHE A 75 -6.32 -5.64 1.68
N THR A 76 -7.17 -5.14 2.60
CA THR A 76 -6.99 -3.85 3.24
C THR A 76 -5.90 -3.98 4.30
N SER A 77 -4.65 -3.80 3.87
CA SER A 77 -3.48 -4.01 4.74
C SER A 77 -3.48 -3.05 5.91
N SER A 78 -3.13 -3.56 7.09
CA SER A 78 -3.04 -2.82 8.36
C SER A 78 -4.38 -2.27 8.87
N ALA A 79 -5.52 -2.75 8.38
CA ALA A 79 -6.82 -2.28 8.86
C ALA A 79 -7.08 -2.69 10.32
N ASP A 80 -6.54 -3.82 10.76
CA ASP A 80 -6.56 -4.22 12.14
C ASP A 80 -5.67 -3.26 12.96
N GLY A 81 -6.29 -2.45 13.82
CA GLY A 81 -5.64 -1.39 14.59
C GLY A 81 -5.45 -0.05 13.86
N ALA A 82 -5.96 0.13 12.64
CA ALA A 82 -5.99 1.44 12.00
C ALA A 82 -7.06 2.35 12.64
N ALA A 83 -6.76 3.64 12.76
CA ALA A 83 -7.72 4.64 13.22
C ALA A 83 -8.67 5.08 12.10
N PHE A 84 -8.22 5.00 10.85
CA PHE A 84 -9.04 5.34 9.68
C PHE A 84 -8.60 4.56 8.44
N ALA A 85 -9.56 4.40 7.53
CA ALA A 85 -9.34 3.88 6.19
C ALA A 85 -9.41 5.01 5.15
N VAL A 86 -8.50 4.98 4.19
CA VAL A 86 -8.68 5.70 2.93
C VAL A 86 -9.41 4.78 1.97
N VAL A 87 -10.64 5.15 1.63
CA VAL A 87 -11.57 4.30 0.88
C VAL A 87 -11.81 4.86 -0.51
N MET A 88 -11.64 4.03 -1.54
CA MET A 88 -12.03 4.36 -2.91
C MET A 88 -13.43 3.82 -3.19
N ALA A 89 -14.38 4.70 -3.50
CA ALA A 89 -15.77 4.36 -3.76
C ALA A 89 -16.33 5.14 -4.96
N VAL A 90 -17.29 4.53 -5.68
CA VAL A 90 -17.96 5.13 -6.83
C VAL A 90 -18.96 6.18 -6.36
N THR A 91 -18.78 7.42 -6.81
CA THR A 91 -19.71 8.54 -6.59
C THR A 91 -20.60 8.79 -7.79
N ASN A 92 -20.12 8.50 -9.01
CA ASN A 92 -20.90 8.67 -10.22
C ASN A 92 -20.65 7.52 -11.22
N ALA A 93 -21.55 6.55 -11.24
CA ALA A 93 -21.45 5.39 -12.13
C ALA A 93 -21.56 5.73 -13.64
N ASN A 94 -22.15 6.88 -13.97
CA ASN A 94 -22.36 7.32 -15.36
C ASN A 94 -21.18 8.16 -15.91
N ALA A 95 -20.23 8.54 -15.08
CA ALA A 95 -19.05 9.29 -15.51
C ALA A 95 -18.09 8.40 -16.35
N ALA A 96 -17.10 9.03 -16.98
CA ALA A 96 -16.02 8.31 -17.64
C ALA A 96 -15.30 7.36 -16.64
N PRO A 97 -14.79 6.20 -17.08
CA PRO A 97 -14.26 5.16 -16.17
C PRO A 97 -13.26 5.67 -15.12
N HIS A 98 -12.43 6.65 -15.46
CA HIS A 98 -11.43 7.22 -14.56
C HIS A 98 -11.98 8.34 -13.65
N GLU A 99 -13.22 8.75 -13.83
CA GLU A 99 -13.89 9.82 -13.09
C GLU A 99 -15.06 9.32 -12.23
N ARG A 100 -15.27 8.00 -12.16
CA ARG A 100 -16.37 7.38 -11.41
C ARG A 100 -16.17 7.41 -9.91
N ALA A 101 -14.93 7.25 -9.47
CA ALA A 101 -14.61 7.04 -8.06
C ALA A 101 -13.99 8.27 -7.41
N SER A 102 -14.23 8.39 -6.11
CA SER A 102 -13.66 9.39 -5.20
C SER A 102 -12.94 8.70 -4.05
N MET A 103 -12.11 9.45 -3.33
CA MET A 103 -11.42 8.98 -2.13
C MET A 103 -12.00 9.60 -0.88
N PHE A 104 -12.15 8.80 0.17
CA PHE A 104 -12.74 9.21 1.43
C PHE A 104 -11.90 8.80 2.62
N ILE A 105 -11.90 9.61 3.67
CA ILE A 105 -11.47 9.22 5.01
C ILE A 105 -12.67 8.63 5.75
N VAL A 106 -12.55 7.37 6.16
CA VAL A 106 -13.55 6.67 6.97
C VAL A 106 -12.90 6.25 8.29
N PRO A 107 -13.24 6.87 9.42
CA PRO A 107 -12.82 6.38 10.73
C PRO A 107 -13.24 4.93 10.93
N THR A 108 -12.39 4.10 11.51
CA THR A 108 -12.69 2.66 11.66
C THR A 108 -13.74 2.35 12.72
N ASP A 109 -14.05 3.33 13.59
CA ASP A 109 -15.13 3.29 14.56
C ASP A 109 -16.47 3.78 14.00
N THR A 110 -16.54 4.16 12.72
CA THR A 110 -17.79 4.56 12.06
C THR A 110 -18.79 3.40 12.07
N PRO A 111 -20.04 3.61 12.53
CA PRO A 111 -21.08 2.59 12.45
C PRO A 111 -21.24 2.04 11.03
N GLY A 112 -21.19 0.71 10.91
CA GLY A 112 -21.24 0.01 9.61
C GLY A 112 -19.88 -0.25 8.99
N PHE A 113 -18.75 0.24 9.55
CA PHE A 113 -17.43 -0.28 9.25
C PHE A 113 -17.23 -1.60 10.00
N GLU A 114 -17.05 -2.70 9.28
CA GLU A 114 -16.88 -4.04 9.85
C GLU A 114 -15.60 -4.67 9.33
N LEU A 115 -14.65 -4.96 10.23
CA LEU A 115 -13.53 -5.84 9.95
C LEU A 115 -14.05 -7.28 10.07
N VAL A 116 -14.27 -7.94 8.93
CA VAL A 116 -14.84 -9.31 8.88
C VAL A 116 -13.82 -10.32 9.37
N ARG A 117 -12.59 -10.23 8.87
CA ARG A 117 -11.46 -11.11 9.24
C ARG A 117 -10.15 -10.57 8.71
N ASN A 118 -9.06 -11.06 9.26
CA ASN A 118 -7.74 -10.97 8.64
C ASN A 118 -7.57 -12.14 7.65
N ILE A 119 -7.15 -11.83 6.43
CA ILE A 119 -7.00 -12.80 5.33
C ILE A 119 -5.61 -13.44 5.46
N PRO A 120 -5.50 -14.78 5.49
CA PRO A 120 -4.21 -15.43 5.55
C PRO A 120 -3.43 -15.26 4.23
N VAL A 121 -2.14 -14.93 4.37
CA VAL A 121 -1.16 -14.88 3.27
C VAL A 121 -0.09 -15.93 3.58
N PHE A 122 0.11 -16.91 2.69
CA PHE A 122 0.96 -18.06 2.93
C PHE A 122 0.64 -18.83 4.25
N GLY A 123 -0.63 -18.86 4.63
CA GLY A 123 -1.10 -19.55 5.83
C GLY A 123 -1.12 -18.69 7.10
N GLU A 124 -0.55 -17.49 7.09
CA GLU A 124 -0.49 -16.57 8.22
C GLU A 124 -1.48 -15.43 8.05
N ALA A 125 -2.44 -15.27 8.97
CA ALA A 125 -3.43 -14.18 8.90
C ALA A 125 -2.86 -12.81 9.29
N GLY A 126 -1.83 -12.81 10.15
CA GLY A 126 -1.25 -11.59 10.71
C GLY A 126 -2.18 -10.88 11.70
N GLU A 127 -1.62 -9.92 12.42
CA GLU A 127 -2.32 -9.07 13.37
C GLU A 127 -1.81 -7.63 13.24
N GLY A 128 -2.66 -6.66 13.61
CA GLY A 128 -2.31 -5.24 13.61
C GLY A 128 -1.78 -4.79 12.24
N TRP A 129 -0.62 -4.13 12.24
CA TRP A 129 -0.01 -3.60 11.01
C TRP A 129 0.42 -4.67 9.98
N ALA A 130 0.57 -5.91 10.40
CA ALA A 130 0.92 -7.04 9.52
C ALA A 130 -0.31 -7.75 8.95
N SER A 131 -1.52 -7.27 9.25
CA SER A 131 -2.78 -7.84 8.76
C SER A 131 -3.11 -7.43 7.34
N HIS A 132 -3.97 -8.24 6.70
CA HIS A 132 -4.61 -7.93 5.43
C HIS A 132 -6.11 -8.22 5.58
N ALA A 133 -6.89 -7.20 5.89
CA ALA A 133 -8.27 -7.40 6.30
C ALA A 133 -9.27 -7.45 5.14
N GLU A 134 -10.34 -8.19 5.38
CA GLU A 134 -11.60 -8.13 4.64
C GLU A 134 -12.54 -7.18 5.39
N ILE A 135 -13.05 -6.16 4.70
CA ILE A 135 -13.87 -5.08 5.29
C ILE A 135 -15.21 -4.99 4.58
N ARG A 136 -16.29 -4.91 5.37
CA ARG A 136 -17.62 -4.53 4.89
C ARG A 136 -17.97 -3.12 5.33
N TYR A 137 -18.56 -2.39 4.41
CA TYR A 137 -19.15 -1.08 4.63
C TYR A 137 -20.66 -1.23 4.44
N THR A 138 -21.42 -1.03 5.51
CA THR A 138 -22.88 -1.17 5.49
C THR A 138 -23.51 0.13 6.02
N ASN A 139 -23.98 0.97 5.09
CA ASN A 139 -24.52 2.28 5.43
C ASN A 139 -23.58 3.13 6.30
N CYS A 140 -22.28 3.04 6.04
CA CYS A 140 -21.28 3.87 6.71
C CYS A 140 -21.50 5.34 6.38
N ARG A 141 -21.93 6.12 7.36
CA ARG A 141 -22.17 7.55 7.23
C ARG A 141 -20.96 8.35 7.66
N ILE A 142 -20.45 9.17 6.76
CA ILE A 142 -19.33 10.06 7.03
C ILE A 142 -19.67 11.50 6.61
N PRO A 143 -19.12 12.52 7.29
CA PRO A 143 -19.31 13.91 6.90
C PRO A 143 -18.89 14.16 5.45
N ILE A 144 -19.58 15.07 4.77
CA ILE A 144 -19.27 15.44 3.39
C ILE A 144 -17.82 15.92 3.22
N ASN A 145 -17.23 16.51 4.26
CA ASN A 145 -15.87 17.03 4.27
C ASN A 145 -14.80 15.92 4.38
N ASN A 146 -15.19 14.66 4.59
CA ASN A 146 -14.27 13.53 4.63
C ASN A 146 -13.80 13.08 3.24
N ILE A 147 -14.22 13.76 2.18
CA ILE A 147 -13.69 13.54 0.84
C ILE A 147 -12.27 14.08 0.72
N ILE A 148 -11.38 13.33 0.09
CA ILE A 148 -10.02 13.76 -0.23
C ILE A 148 -10.04 14.35 -1.65
N GLY A 149 -9.74 15.64 -1.77
CA GLY A 149 -9.81 16.37 -3.05
C GLY A 149 -11.24 16.59 -3.52
N SER A 150 -11.53 16.26 -4.79
CA SER A 150 -12.85 16.46 -5.43
C SER A 150 -13.50 15.14 -5.81
N GLU A 151 -14.82 15.16 -5.95
CA GLU A 151 -15.54 14.03 -6.55
C GLU A 151 -14.98 13.66 -7.93
N GLY A 152 -14.91 12.36 -8.22
CA GLY A 152 -14.39 11.83 -9.47
C GLY A 152 -12.86 11.81 -9.59
N SER A 153 -12.12 12.34 -8.62
CA SER A 153 -10.65 12.40 -8.68
C SER A 153 -9.94 11.16 -8.10
N GLY A 154 -10.69 10.18 -7.61
CA GLY A 154 -10.13 9.04 -6.87
C GLY A 154 -9.14 8.21 -7.68
N PHE A 155 -9.41 7.95 -8.96
CA PHE A 155 -8.47 7.24 -9.82
C PHE A 155 -7.15 7.98 -9.98
N LYS A 156 -7.19 9.28 -10.26
CA LYS A 156 -6.00 10.12 -10.38
C LYS A 156 -5.17 10.11 -9.10
N GLN A 157 -5.83 10.28 -7.96
CA GLN A 157 -5.18 10.24 -6.65
C GLN A 157 -4.53 8.87 -6.37
N ALA A 158 -5.23 7.77 -6.73
CA ALA A 158 -4.67 6.42 -6.61
C ALA A 158 -3.40 6.26 -7.45
N GLN A 159 -3.37 6.76 -8.69
CA GLN A 159 -2.19 6.69 -9.55
C GLN A 159 -1.03 7.52 -9.00
N GLU A 160 -1.29 8.71 -8.48
CA GLU A 160 -0.27 9.57 -7.88
C GLU A 160 0.30 8.95 -6.57
N ARG A 161 -0.54 8.29 -5.77
CA ARG A 161 -0.11 7.51 -4.61
C ARG A 161 0.76 6.31 -4.99
N LEU A 162 0.41 5.60 -6.05
CA LEU A 162 1.10 4.37 -6.47
C LEU A 162 2.40 4.65 -7.23
N GLY A 163 2.58 5.83 -7.82
CA GLY A 163 3.79 6.22 -8.53
C GLY A 163 5.05 6.10 -7.67
N PRO A 164 5.19 6.88 -6.58
CA PRO A 164 6.29 6.76 -5.63
C PRO A 164 6.43 5.35 -5.04
N GLY A 165 5.30 4.68 -4.74
CA GLY A 165 5.30 3.33 -4.23
C GLY A 165 6.02 2.32 -5.13
N ARG A 166 5.90 2.45 -6.46
CA ARG A 166 6.62 1.59 -7.43
C ARG A 166 8.13 1.80 -7.35
N ILE A 167 8.58 3.05 -7.25
CA ILE A 167 10.00 3.38 -7.10
C ILE A 167 10.54 2.87 -5.76
N HIS A 168 9.79 3.04 -4.66
CA HIS A 168 10.16 2.49 -3.35
C HIS A 168 10.33 0.97 -3.38
N HIS A 169 9.49 0.24 -4.13
CA HIS A 169 9.66 -1.20 -4.33
C HIS A 169 10.95 -1.52 -5.07
N CYS A 170 11.25 -0.83 -6.17
CA CYS A 170 12.48 -1.02 -6.92
C CYS A 170 13.72 -0.79 -6.03
N MET A 171 13.77 0.32 -5.29
CA MET A 171 14.86 0.64 -4.36
C MET A 171 15.04 -0.45 -3.28
N ARG A 172 13.93 -0.95 -2.74
CA ARG A 172 13.97 -2.04 -1.75
C ARG A 172 14.58 -3.32 -2.32
N TRP A 173 14.17 -3.70 -3.52
CA TRP A 173 14.70 -4.89 -4.18
C TRP A 173 16.17 -4.76 -4.53
N VAL A 174 16.63 -3.60 -4.99
CA VAL A 174 18.05 -3.31 -5.19
C VAL A 174 18.83 -3.48 -3.88
N GLY A 175 18.31 -2.96 -2.76
CA GLY A 175 18.94 -3.12 -1.45
C GLY A 175 19.02 -4.57 -0.97
N ILE A 176 17.97 -5.37 -1.23
CA ILE A 176 17.95 -6.82 -0.90
C ILE A 176 18.95 -7.57 -1.79
N ALA A 177 19.00 -7.24 -3.09
CA ALA A 177 19.95 -7.85 -4.03
C ALA A 177 21.40 -7.54 -3.65
N GLU A 178 21.71 -6.31 -3.23
CA GLU A 178 23.01 -5.92 -2.69
C GLU A 178 23.42 -6.77 -1.48
N LYS A 179 22.51 -6.93 -0.53
CA LYS A 179 22.77 -7.77 0.64
C LYS A 179 22.99 -9.23 0.28
N ALA A 180 22.22 -9.77 -0.64
CA ALA A 180 22.41 -11.14 -1.14
C ALA A 180 23.75 -11.31 -1.85
N PHE A 181 24.15 -10.31 -2.65
CA PHE A 181 25.44 -10.27 -3.31
C PHE A 181 26.62 -10.30 -2.31
N ASP A 182 26.58 -9.48 -1.26
CA ASP A 182 27.59 -9.48 -0.20
C ASP A 182 27.73 -10.87 0.45
N LEU A 183 26.60 -11.51 0.75
CA LEU A 183 26.57 -12.85 1.34
C LEU A 183 27.12 -13.90 0.37
N MET A 184 26.82 -13.79 -0.93
CA MET A 184 27.36 -14.65 -1.97
C MET A 184 28.88 -14.52 -2.06
N CYS A 185 29.40 -13.29 -2.10
CA CYS A 185 30.85 -13.03 -2.14
C CYS A 185 31.54 -13.57 -0.88
N GLN A 186 30.99 -13.32 0.28
CA GLN A 186 31.48 -13.86 1.55
C GLN A 186 31.53 -15.40 1.52
N ARG A 187 30.43 -16.02 1.07
CA ARG A 187 30.37 -17.48 0.95
C ARG A 187 31.39 -18.03 -0.04
N ALA A 188 31.53 -17.40 -1.20
CA ALA A 188 32.51 -17.78 -2.22
C ALA A 188 33.95 -17.71 -1.70
N ALA A 189 34.27 -16.69 -0.90
CA ALA A 189 35.60 -16.47 -0.33
C ALA A 189 35.92 -17.41 0.85
N THR A 190 34.90 -17.90 1.57
CA THR A 190 35.14 -18.66 2.84
C THR A 190 34.76 -20.13 2.75
N ARG A 191 34.02 -20.56 1.73
CA ARG A 191 33.65 -21.97 1.56
C ARG A 191 34.74 -22.73 0.86
N GLU A 192 35.42 -23.58 1.60
CA GLU A 192 36.32 -24.57 1.05
C GLU A 192 35.55 -25.75 0.44
N ILE A 193 35.88 -26.13 -0.80
CA ILE A 193 35.30 -27.26 -1.54
C ILE A 193 36.23 -28.47 -1.59
N LYS A 194 37.53 -28.24 -1.49
CA LYS A 194 38.59 -29.20 -1.29
C LYS A 194 39.69 -28.54 -0.47
N GLU A 195 40.61 -29.33 0.07
CA GLU A 195 41.73 -28.80 0.83
C GLU A 195 42.46 -27.70 0.04
N GLY A 196 42.48 -26.49 0.60
CA GLY A 196 43.13 -25.32 -0.01
C GLY A 196 42.35 -24.70 -1.20
N GLU A 197 41.19 -25.22 -1.61
CA GLU A 197 40.41 -24.73 -2.77
C GLU A 197 39.09 -24.10 -2.32
N MET A 198 38.99 -22.79 -2.45
CA MET A 198 37.77 -22.05 -2.10
C MET A 198 36.74 -22.08 -3.25
N LEU A 199 35.46 -21.99 -2.90
CA LEU A 199 34.36 -21.94 -3.86
C LEU A 199 34.54 -20.80 -4.89
N GLY A 200 35.08 -19.67 -4.47
CA GLY A 200 35.38 -18.51 -5.34
C GLY A 200 36.45 -18.75 -6.41
N HIS A 201 37.20 -19.85 -6.35
CA HIS A 201 38.13 -20.24 -7.43
C HIS A 201 37.41 -20.89 -8.63
N GLN A 202 36.15 -21.26 -8.48
CA GLN A 202 35.35 -21.86 -9.54
C GLN A 202 34.91 -20.82 -10.56
N GLN A 203 35.18 -21.02 -11.83
CA GLN A 203 34.88 -20.08 -12.91
C GLN A 203 33.41 -19.71 -13.01
N PHE A 204 32.48 -20.67 -12.82
CA PHE A 204 31.03 -20.38 -12.80
C PHE A 204 30.64 -19.45 -11.65
N ILE A 205 31.26 -19.59 -10.48
CA ILE A 205 31.00 -18.74 -9.34
C ILE A 205 31.49 -17.31 -9.59
N GLN A 206 32.66 -17.17 -10.20
CA GLN A 206 33.17 -15.86 -10.62
C GLN A 206 32.27 -15.21 -11.67
N GLY A 207 31.74 -15.99 -12.62
CA GLY A 207 30.76 -15.54 -13.60
C GLY A 207 29.49 -15.02 -12.92
N PHE A 208 28.90 -15.78 -12.00
CA PHE A 208 27.72 -15.35 -11.25
C PHE A 208 27.95 -14.07 -10.45
N ILE A 209 29.12 -13.91 -9.83
CA ILE A 209 29.49 -12.70 -9.10
C ILE A 209 29.57 -11.51 -10.06
N ALA A 210 30.24 -11.66 -11.19
CA ALA A 210 30.41 -10.59 -12.17
C ALA A 210 29.06 -10.16 -12.79
N GLU A 211 28.24 -11.11 -13.23
CA GLU A 211 26.93 -10.86 -13.81
C GLU A 211 25.98 -10.19 -12.78
N SER A 212 25.91 -10.72 -11.57
CA SER A 212 25.09 -10.12 -10.51
C SER A 212 25.49 -8.68 -10.20
N ARG A 213 26.80 -8.38 -10.17
CA ARG A 213 27.26 -7.00 -9.95
C ARG A 213 26.77 -6.07 -11.06
N VAL A 214 26.92 -6.48 -12.32
CA VAL A 214 26.45 -5.70 -13.47
C VAL A 214 24.96 -5.45 -13.42
N GLU A 215 24.16 -6.48 -13.13
CA GLU A 215 22.70 -6.37 -13.05
C GLU A 215 22.24 -5.46 -11.91
N ILE A 216 22.86 -5.54 -10.74
CA ILE A 216 22.53 -4.68 -9.59
C ILE A 216 22.88 -3.23 -9.89
N ASP A 217 24.06 -2.96 -10.48
CA ASP A 217 24.48 -1.61 -10.81
C ASP A 217 23.60 -1.01 -11.91
N ALA A 218 23.28 -1.77 -12.96
CA ALA A 218 22.36 -1.35 -14.01
C ALA A 218 20.95 -1.04 -13.44
N SER A 219 20.43 -1.92 -12.59
CA SER A 219 19.13 -1.72 -11.93
C SER A 219 19.12 -0.46 -11.05
N ARG A 220 20.21 -0.21 -10.33
CA ARG A 220 20.35 1.00 -9.49
C ARG A 220 20.34 2.29 -10.30
N LEU A 221 20.95 2.28 -11.51
CA LEU A 221 20.99 3.44 -12.40
C LEU A 221 19.66 3.71 -13.09
N LEU A 222 18.77 2.69 -13.20
CA LEU A 222 17.44 2.83 -13.78
C LEU A 222 16.40 3.36 -12.78
N VAL A 223 16.64 3.27 -11.48
CA VAL A 223 15.75 3.68 -10.39
C VAL A 223 16.13 5.05 -9.84
#